data_03086fe9bdd61f574838320513733488
#
_entry.id   03086fe9bdd61f574838320513733488
#
_cell.length_a   1.000
_cell.length_b   1.000
_cell.length_c   1.000
_cell.angle_alpha   90.00
_cell.angle_beta   90.00
_cell.angle_gamma   90.00
#
_symmetry.space_group_name_H-M   'P 1'
#
loop_
_entity.id
_entity.type
_entity.pdbx_description
1 polymer ?
#
loop_
_entity_poly.entity_id
_entity_poly.type
_entity_poly.pdbx_seq_one_letter_code
_entity_poly.pdbx_strand_id
1 'polypeptide(L)'
;MSDMIRSRAQAILPELTAIRRDLHRYAEPGWLEMRTTSLLARKLTDLGYEVLTGPAVCKADARMGLPSDDTLEAHYKWAQENGADPEFLPATRGGFTGVIATMHCGEGPTIALRFDIDALGVLEADDETHLPAREGFRSVTPGIMHACGHDG
;
A
#
# COMPACT_ATOMS: atom_id res chain seq x y z
N MET A 1 -25.26 -15.83 -10.50
CA MET A 1 -23.97 -15.12 -10.64
C MET A 1 -23.75 -14.10 -9.51
N SER A 2 -24.72 -13.25 -9.20
CA SER A 2 -24.68 -12.28 -8.10
C SER A 2 -24.39 -12.92 -6.72
N ASP A 3 -25.09 -14.01 -6.36
CA ASP A 3 -24.94 -14.64 -5.04
C ASP A 3 -23.57 -15.32 -4.86
N MET A 4 -23.01 -15.89 -5.93
CA MET A 4 -21.66 -16.48 -5.90
C MET A 4 -20.58 -15.42 -5.69
N ILE A 5 -20.70 -14.27 -6.37
CA ILE A 5 -19.76 -13.16 -6.19
C ILE A 5 -19.84 -12.62 -4.76
N ARG A 6 -21.07 -12.40 -4.26
CA ARG A 6 -21.28 -11.94 -2.87
C ARG A 6 -20.71 -12.92 -1.85
N SER A 7 -20.95 -14.21 -2.01
CA SER A 7 -20.42 -15.25 -1.12
C SER A 7 -18.89 -15.27 -1.11
N ARG A 8 -18.25 -15.15 -2.29
CA ARG A 8 -16.78 -15.08 -2.38
C ARG A 8 -16.24 -13.81 -1.74
N ALA A 9 -16.86 -12.66 -1.99
CA ALA A 9 -16.47 -11.39 -1.36
C ALA A 9 -16.56 -11.47 0.17
N GLN A 10 -17.63 -12.06 0.71
CA GLN A 10 -17.78 -12.28 2.15
C GLN A 10 -16.71 -13.22 2.72
N ALA A 11 -16.32 -14.25 1.96
CA ALA A 11 -15.31 -15.20 2.41
C ALA A 11 -13.91 -14.60 2.56
N ILE A 12 -13.55 -13.61 1.72
CA ILE A 12 -12.24 -12.93 1.76
C ILE A 12 -12.22 -11.69 2.67
N LEU A 13 -13.39 -11.22 3.13
CA LEU A 13 -13.49 -10.00 3.93
C LEU A 13 -12.61 -9.97 5.19
N PRO A 14 -12.48 -11.05 5.98
CA PRO A 14 -11.57 -11.05 7.14
C PRO A 14 -10.11 -10.80 6.76
N GLU A 15 -9.65 -11.39 5.66
CA GLU A 15 -8.29 -11.20 5.15
C GLU A 15 -8.08 -9.75 4.67
N LEU A 16 -9.01 -9.22 3.88
CA LEU A 16 -8.95 -7.83 3.42
C LEU A 16 -8.96 -6.84 4.60
N THR A 17 -9.77 -7.11 5.63
CA THR A 17 -9.80 -6.29 6.85
C THR A 17 -8.44 -6.32 7.56
N ALA A 18 -7.80 -7.48 7.65
CA ALA A 18 -6.49 -7.61 8.28
C ALA A 18 -5.41 -6.83 7.50
N ILE A 19 -5.40 -6.95 6.17
CA ILE A 19 -4.47 -6.20 5.29
C ILE A 19 -4.69 -4.69 5.46
N ARG A 20 -5.94 -4.23 5.36
CA ARG A 20 -6.27 -2.81 5.51
C ARG A 20 -5.83 -2.24 6.86
N ARG A 21 -6.05 -2.98 7.96
CA ARG A 21 -5.63 -2.56 9.30
C ARG A 21 -4.12 -2.55 9.47
N ASP A 22 -3.43 -3.48 8.84
CA ASP A 22 -1.96 -3.50 8.83
C ASP A 22 -1.41 -2.29 8.07
N LEU A 23 -1.91 -2.00 6.87
CA LEU A 23 -1.50 -0.82 6.10
C LEU A 23 -1.83 0.49 6.84
N HIS A 24 -3.00 0.58 7.48
CA HIS A 24 -3.36 1.74 8.30
C HIS A 24 -2.42 1.93 9.47
N ARG A 25 -2.05 0.85 10.15
CA ARG A 25 -1.11 0.90 11.28
C ARG A 25 0.27 1.37 10.87
N TYR A 26 0.75 0.95 9.72
CA TYR A 26 2.07 1.31 9.17
C TYR A 26 1.93 2.31 8.03
N ALA A 27 1.14 3.37 8.27
CA ALA A 27 0.84 4.39 7.29
C ALA A 27 2.09 5.10 6.76
N GLU A 28 2.22 5.18 5.45
CA GLU A 28 3.37 5.73 4.74
C GLU A 28 2.93 6.88 3.83
N PRO A 29 3.51 8.08 3.93
CA PRO A 29 3.16 9.20 3.07
C PRO A 29 3.76 9.07 1.68
N GLY A 30 3.30 9.91 0.75
CA GLY A 30 3.70 9.89 -0.66
C GLY A 30 5.21 9.87 -0.88
N TRP A 31 5.67 9.04 -1.81
CA TRP A 31 7.06 8.66 -2.13
C TRP A 31 7.77 7.84 -1.05
N LEU A 32 7.13 7.58 0.07
CA LEU A 32 7.65 6.74 1.15
C LEU A 32 6.87 5.41 1.29
N GLU A 33 5.93 5.09 0.42
CA GLU A 33 5.08 3.88 0.46
C GLU A 33 5.88 2.61 0.12
N MET A 34 7.08 2.48 0.69
CA MET A 34 8.04 1.42 0.35
C MET A 34 7.61 0.06 0.90
N ARG A 35 7.19 0.03 2.18
CA ARG A 35 6.64 -1.17 2.80
C ARG A 35 5.34 -1.58 2.11
N THR A 36 4.41 -0.64 1.96
CA THR A 36 3.11 -0.85 1.32
C THR A 36 3.28 -1.40 -0.10
N THR A 37 4.12 -0.75 -0.93
CA THR A 37 4.45 -1.22 -2.28
C THR A 37 4.95 -2.65 -2.28
N SER A 38 5.88 -2.99 -1.38
CA SER A 38 6.48 -4.33 -1.33
C SER A 38 5.47 -5.42 -0.96
N LEU A 39 4.59 -5.14 0.00
CA LEU A 39 3.54 -6.07 0.43
C LEU A 39 2.45 -6.25 -0.63
N LEU A 40 2.03 -5.17 -1.30
CA LEU A 40 1.07 -5.25 -2.38
C LEU A 40 1.65 -6.00 -3.59
N ALA A 41 2.91 -5.77 -3.93
CA ALA A 41 3.59 -6.50 -4.99
C ALA A 41 3.62 -8.01 -4.70
N ARG A 42 3.98 -8.41 -3.48
CA ARG A 42 3.92 -9.81 -3.04
C ARG A 42 2.51 -10.37 -3.18
N LYS A 43 1.51 -9.70 -2.63
CA LYS A 43 0.14 -10.17 -2.64
C LYS A 43 -0.42 -10.34 -4.05
N LEU A 44 -0.15 -9.39 -4.94
CA LEU A 44 -0.59 -9.45 -6.33
C LEU A 44 0.13 -10.57 -7.10
N THR A 45 1.42 -10.79 -6.83
CA THR A 45 2.18 -11.92 -7.39
C THR A 45 1.58 -13.26 -6.94
N ASP A 46 1.27 -13.42 -5.65
CA ASP A 46 0.66 -14.63 -5.11
C ASP A 46 -0.74 -14.90 -5.69
N LEU A 47 -1.43 -13.84 -6.12
CA LEU A 47 -2.72 -13.94 -6.84
C LEU A 47 -2.56 -14.22 -8.35
N GLY A 48 -1.34 -14.34 -8.85
CA GLY A 48 -1.05 -14.69 -10.25
C GLY A 48 -1.01 -13.52 -11.23
N TYR A 49 -0.87 -12.28 -10.73
CA TYR A 49 -0.64 -11.12 -11.59
C TYR A 49 0.82 -11.05 -12.05
N GLU A 50 1.02 -10.52 -13.24
CA GLU A 50 2.32 -9.99 -13.66
C GLU A 50 2.53 -8.63 -13.00
N VAL A 51 3.58 -8.50 -12.18
CA VAL A 51 3.79 -7.33 -11.31
C VAL A 51 5.03 -6.55 -11.75
N LEU A 52 4.87 -5.23 -11.88
CA LEU A 52 5.95 -4.27 -12.09
C LEU A 52 6.03 -3.34 -10.89
N THR A 53 7.25 -3.04 -10.45
CA THR A 53 7.57 -2.11 -9.36
C THR A 53 8.80 -1.27 -9.68
N GLY A 54 9.07 -0.28 -8.86
CA GLY A 54 10.29 0.51 -8.95
C GLY A 54 10.38 1.38 -10.20
N PRO A 55 11.57 1.52 -10.82
CA PRO A 55 11.76 2.34 -12.02
C PRO A 55 10.93 1.92 -13.24
N ALA A 56 10.37 0.70 -13.23
CA ALA A 56 9.47 0.24 -14.30
C ALA A 56 8.09 0.90 -14.26
N VAL A 57 7.67 1.41 -13.09
CA VAL A 57 6.35 2.03 -12.91
C VAL A 57 6.42 3.54 -12.68
N CYS A 58 7.59 4.08 -12.37
CA CYS A 58 7.75 5.47 -11.98
C CYS A 58 8.92 6.13 -12.71
N LYS A 59 8.62 7.12 -13.55
CA LYS A 59 9.64 7.87 -14.29
C LYS A 59 10.41 8.81 -13.37
N ALA A 60 11.71 8.60 -13.23
CA ALA A 60 12.56 9.27 -12.25
C ALA A 60 12.52 10.81 -12.32
N ASP A 61 12.55 11.36 -13.54
CA ASP A 61 12.57 12.81 -13.80
C ASP A 61 11.18 13.49 -13.75
N ALA A 62 10.11 12.70 -13.61
CA ALA A 62 8.73 13.20 -13.53
C ALA A 62 8.20 13.26 -12.10
N ARG A 63 8.95 12.79 -11.12
CA ARG A 63 8.51 12.78 -9.72
C ARG A 63 8.57 14.18 -9.12
N MET A 64 7.46 14.65 -8.56
CA MET A 64 7.34 15.97 -7.94
C MET A 64 7.23 15.83 -6.43
N GLY A 65 7.90 16.71 -5.69
CA GLY A 65 7.82 16.72 -4.23
C GLY A 65 8.54 15.55 -3.56
N LEU A 66 9.53 14.96 -4.22
CA LEU A 66 10.32 13.87 -3.66
C LEU A 66 11.04 14.33 -2.38
N PRO A 67 10.99 13.56 -1.28
CA PRO A 67 11.77 13.83 -0.08
C PRO A 67 13.27 13.81 -0.33
N SER A 68 14.07 14.33 0.62
CA SER A 68 15.53 14.26 0.54
C SER A 68 16.03 12.81 0.54
N ASP A 69 17.22 12.59 -0.03
CA ASP A 69 17.84 11.26 -0.08
C ASP A 69 18.02 10.66 1.34
N ASP A 70 18.35 11.51 2.33
CA ASP A 70 18.48 11.07 3.73
C ASP A 70 17.13 10.59 4.28
N THR A 71 16.03 11.26 3.95
CA THR A 71 14.67 10.87 4.35
C THR A 71 14.27 9.56 3.69
N LEU A 72 14.52 9.44 2.39
CA LEU A 72 14.24 8.23 1.62
C LEU A 72 15.01 7.02 2.17
N GLU A 73 16.30 7.18 2.47
CA GLU A 73 17.13 6.10 2.99
C GLU A 73 16.75 5.72 4.43
N ALA A 74 16.42 6.71 5.27
CA ALA A 74 15.93 6.45 6.63
C ALA A 74 14.62 5.66 6.59
N HIS A 75 13.70 6.05 5.70
CA HIS A 75 12.43 5.35 5.57
C HIS A 75 12.59 3.95 4.96
N TYR A 76 13.52 3.77 4.02
CA TYR A 76 13.83 2.43 3.49
C TYR A 76 14.24 1.46 4.59
N LYS A 77 15.09 1.91 5.52
CA LYS A 77 15.49 1.11 6.70
C LYS A 77 14.31 0.85 7.61
N TRP A 78 13.49 1.86 7.87
CA TRP A 78 12.27 1.69 8.65
C TRP A 78 11.32 0.66 8.01
N ALA A 79 11.10 0.71 6.71
CA ALA A 79 10.28 -0.27 5.99
C ALA A 79 10.83 -1.69 6.15
N GLN A 80 12.15 -1.85 6.05
CA GLN A 80 12.84 -3.13 6.24
C GLN A 80 12.63 -3.68 7.66
N GLU A 81 12.72 -2.84 8.68
CA GLU A 81 12.54 -3.20 10.09
C GLU A 81 11.07 -3.46 10.46
N ASN A 82 10.13 -2.92 9.69
CA ASN A 82 8.69 -3.03 9.94
C ASN A 82 7.98 -4.05 9.04
N GLY A 83 8.71 -5.00 8.45
CA GLY A 83 8.12 -6.16 7.79
C GLY A 83 7.76 -5.93 6.32
N ALA A 84 8.45 -5.05 5.62
CA ALA A 84 8.39 -5.00 4.16
C ALA A 84 8.84 -6.34 3.54
N ASP A 85 8.27 -6.69 2.39
CA ASP A 85 8.66 -7.89 1.66
C ASP A 85 10.09 -7.75 1.13
N PRO A 86 11.03 -8.66 1.50
CA PRO A 86 12.44 -8.51 1.17
C PRO A 86 12.76 -8.69 -0.31
N GLU A 87 11.89 -9.32 -1.09
CA GLU A 87 12.07 -9.50 -2.54
C GLU A 87 11.70 -8.21 -3.29
N PHE A 88 10.62 -7.54 -2.91
CA PHE A 88 10.11 -6.37 -3.62
C PHE A 88 10.61 -5.04 -3.04
N LEU A 89 10.98 -4.98 -1.77
CA LEU A 89 11.48 -3.77 -1.12
C LEU A 89 12.66 -3.12 -1.86
N PRO A 90 13.68 -3.86 -2.37
CA PRO A 90 14.82 -3.24 -3.04
C PRO A 90 14.44 -2.35 -4.24
N ALA A 91 13.36 -2.67 -4.95
CA ALA A 91 12.91 -1.90 -6.10
C ALA A 91 12.36 -0.51 -5.71
N THR A 92 11.93 -0.31 -4.46
CA THR A 92 11.34 0.95 -3.98
C THR A 92 12.38 1.98 -3.54
N ARG A 93 13.67 1.58 -3.45
CA ARG A 93 14.71 2.46 -2.92
C ARG A 93 14.81 3.76 -3.72
N GLY A 94 14.96 4.87 -3.00
CA GLY A 94 14.97 6.19 -3.61
C GLY A 94 13.56 6.73 -3.97
N GLY A 95 12.49 6.18 -3.38
CA GLY A 95 11.12 6.66 -3.59
C GLY A 95 10.50 6.17 -4.90
N PHE A 96 10.94 5.02 -5.43
CA PHE A 96 10.30 4.38 -6.56
C PHE A 96 9.14 3.49 -6.09
N THR A 97 8.13 4.11 -5.52
CA THR A 97 6.95 3.45 -4.96
C THR A 97 5.84 3.25 -6.00
N GLY A 98 4.87 2.40 -5.68
CA GLY A 98 3.77 2.04 -6.57
C GLY A 98 3.94 0.69 -7.25
N VAL A 99 2.81 0.14 -7.69
CA VAL A 99 2.70 -1.17 -8.33
C VAL A 99 1.84 -1.08 -9.57
N ILE A 100 2.26 -1.73 -10.66
CA ILE A 100 1.40 -2.05 -11.80
C ILE A 100 1.25 -3.56 -11.83
N ALA A 101 0.01 -4.05 -11.78
CA ALA A 101 -0.29 -5.47 -11.84
C ALA A 101 -1.21 -5.76 -13.02
N THR A 102 -0.85 -6.71 -13.85
CA THR A 102 -1.60 -7.11 -15.05
C THR A 102 -2.04 -8.56 -14.94
N MET A 103 -3.31 -8.81 -15.23
CA MET A 103 -3.84 -10.17 -15.34
C MET A 103 -4.47 -10.36 -16.73
N HIS A 104 -4.05 -11.38 -17.43
CA HIS A 104 -4.60 -11.74 -18.73
C HIS A 104 -5.80 -12.69 -18.55
N CYS A 105 -7.01 -12.18 -18.83
CA CYS A 105 -8.26 -12.91 -18.62
C CYS A 105 -8.88 -13.44 -19.94
N GLY A 106 -8.20 -13.33 -21.07
CA GLY A 106 -8.67 -13.72 -22.40
C GLY A 106 -8.83 -12.53 -23.35
N GLU A 107 -9.49 -12.78 -24.48
CA GLU A 107 -9.75 -11.77 -25.51
C GLU A 107 -10.80 -10.77 -25.02
N GLY A 108 -10.57 -9.48 -25.28
CA GLY A 108 -11.54 -8.43 -24.93
C GLY A 108 -10.87 -7.08 -24.63
N PRO A 109 -11.64 -6.09 -24.18
CA PRO A 109 -11.11 -4.78 -23.79
C PRO A 109 -10.29 -4.89 -22.52
N THR A 110 -9.24 -4.06 -22.41
CA THR A 110 -8.48 -3.88 -21.17
C THR A 110 -9.20 -2.93 -20.25
N ILE A 111 -9.33 -3.31 -18.98
CA ILE A 111 -9.85 -2.46 -17.89
C ILE A 111 -8.68 -2.11 -16.98
N ALA A 112 -8.51 -0.83 -16.68
CA ALA A 112 -7.55 -0.36 -15.70
C ALA A 112 -8.29 0.18 -14.46
N LEU A 113 -7.82 -0.23 -13.27
CA LEU A 113 -8.27 0.27 -11.98
C LEU A 113 -7.11 0.99 -11.32
N ARG A 114 -7.36 2.15 -10.69
CA ARG A 114 -6.38 2.92 -9.95
C ARG A 114 -6.81 3.00 -8.49
N PHE A 115 -5.86 2.78 -7.61
CA PHE A 115 -6.01 2.89 -6.16
C PHE A 115 -4.89 3.77 -5.62
N ASP A 116 -5.20 4.66 -4.67
CA ASP A 116 -4.20 5.40 -3.93
C ASP A 116 -3.70 4.52 -2.77
N ILE A 117 -2.40 4.64 -2.44
CA ILE A 117 -1.77 3.82 -1.39
C ILE A 117 -1.00 4.66 -0.38
N ASP A 118 -0.98 5.98 -0.56
CA ASP A 118 -0.31 6.91 0.32
C ASP A 118 -1.21 7.35 1.48
N ALA A 119 -0.57 7.66 2.60
CA ALA A 119 -1.20 8.26 3.76
C ALA A 119 -1.02 9.78 3.77
N LEU A 120 -1.84 10.46 4.56
CA LEU A 120 -1.88 11.91 4.66
C LEU A 120 -1.22 12.42 5.95
N GLY A 121 -0.73 13.66 5.90
CA GLY A 121 -0.21 14.41 7.06
C GLY A 121 -1.33 14.84 8.02
N VAL A 122 -1.98 13.87 8.65
CA VAL A 122 -3.09 14.07 9.58
C VAL A 122 -2.77 13.40 10.90
N LEU A 123 -2.94 14.13 12.01
CA LEU A 123 -2.79 13.58 13.34
C LEU A 123 -4.01 12.71 13.66
N GLU A 124 -3.78 11.43 13.83
CA GLU A 124 -4.82 10.48 14.18
C GLU A 124 -5.23 10.61 15.66
N ALA A 125 -6.54 10.57 15.92
CA ALA A 125 -7.09 10.57 17.28
C ALA A 125 -6.62 9.34 18.07
N ASP A 126 -6.46 9.50 19.39
CA ASP A 126 -5.98 8.46 20.30
C ASP A 126 -6.97 8.09 21.40
N ASP A 127 -8.17 8.66 21.35
CA ASP A 127 -9.22 8.38 22.30
C ASP A 127 -10.02 7.10 21.99
N GLU A 128 -10.73 6.56 22.99
CA GLU A 128 -11.48 5.30 22.88
C GLU A 128 -12.70 5.36 21.93
N THR A 129 -13.12 6.55 21.50
CA THR A 129 -14.18 6.67 20.48
C THR A 129 -13.68 6.43 19.08
N HIS A 130 -12.36 6.56 18.88
CA HIS A 130 -11.70 6.27 17.61
C HIS A 130 -11.43 4.77 17.47
N LEU A 131 -12.06 4.13 16.48
CA LEU A 131 -11.99 2.69 16.28
C LEU A 131 -10.55 2.14 16.16
N PRO A 132 -9.64 2.73 15.36
CA PRO A 132 -8.27 2.27 15.27
C PRO A 132 -7.50 2.30 16.58
N ALA A 133 -7.71 3.34 17.42
CA ALA A 133 -7.10 3.43 18.73
C ALA A 133 -7.64 2.33 19.67
N ARG A 134 -8.96 2.19 19.74
CA ARG A 134 -9.62 1.19 20.57
C ARG A 134 -9.26 -0.25 20.20
N GLU A 135 -9.12 -0.56 18.91
CA GLU A 135 -8.86 -1.91 18.42
C GLU A 135 -7.36 -2.16 18.11
N GLY A 136 -6.48 -1.21 18.43
CA GLY A 136 -5.04 -1.40 18.43
C GLY A 136 -4.37 -1.39 17.06
N PHE A 137 -5.01 -0.81 16.03
CA PHE A 137 -4.42 -0.65 14.70
C PHE A 137 -4.20 0.82 14.28
N ARG A 138 -4.23 1.75 15.24
CA ARG A 138 -3.87 3.16 15.02
C ARG A 138 -2.47 3.26 14.40
N SER A 139 -2.26 4.28 13.57
CA SER A 139 -0.96 4.54 12.94
C SER A 139 0.17 4.66 13.98
N VAL A 140 1.26 3.97 13.72
CA VAL A 140 2.51 4.06 14.50
C VAL A 140 3.39 5.21 14.00
N THR A 141 3.06 5.83 12.87
CA THR A 141 3.78 6.97 12.30
C THR A 141 3.17 8.28 12.83
N PRO A 142 3.86 9.03 13.69
CA PRO A 142 3.31 10.25 14.29
C PRO A 142 2.89 11.28 13.24
N GLY A 143 1.65 11.78 13.32
CA GLY A 143 1.13 12.81 12.42
C GLY A 143 0.81 12.32 11.00
N ILE A 144 0.84 11.02 10.75
CA ILE A 144 0.51 10.40 9.45
C ILE A 144 -0.56 9.35 9.68
N MET A 145 -1.61 9.38 8.88
CA MET A 145 -2.64 8.34 8.88
C MET A 145 -3.31 8.20 7.50
N HIS A 146 -3.89 7.04 7.23
CA HIS A 146 -4.83 6.89 6.14
C HIS A 146 -6.16 7.58 6.49
N ALA A 147 -6.37 8.76 5.91
CA ALA A 147 -7.53 9.63 6.17
C ALA A 147 -8.32 9.95 4.90
N CYS A 148 -7.89 9.45 3.74
CA CYS A 148 -8.57 9.62 2.46
C CYS A 148 -9.38 8.35 2.15
N GLY A 149 -10.64 8.45 1.78
CA GLY A 149 -11.45 7.27 1.45
C GLY A 149 -11.05 6.56 0.14
N HIS A 150 -10.06 7.07 -0.60
CA HIS A 150 -9.54 6.44 -1.83
C HIS A 150 -8.54 5.31 -1.56
N ASP A 151 -8.04 5.20 -0.35
CA ASP A 151 -7.08 4.19 0.12
C ASP A 151 -7.73 2.97 0.81
N GLY A 152 -9.06 2.93 0.81
CA GLY A 152 -9.88 1.95 1.55
C GLY A 152 -10.52 0.83 0.75
#